data_b40b6cd2ba656a682762a14cf7de1985
#
_entry.id   b40b6cd2ba656a682762a14cf7de1985
#
_cell.length_a   1.000
_cell.length_b   1.000
_cell.length_c   1.000
_cell.angle_alpha   90.00
_cell.angle_beta   90.00
_cell.angle_gamma   90.00
#
_symmetry.space_group_name_H-M   'P 1'
#
loop_
_entity.id
_entity.type
_entity.pdbx_description
1 polymer ?
#
loop_
_entity_poly.entity_id
_entity_poly.type
_entity_poly.pdbx_seq_one_letter_code
_entity_poly.pdbx_strand_id
1 'polypeptide(L)'
;MNGPRKVHIKSFGCQMNVYDSYRMADTLAPEGFAETAEVEGADLVILNTCHIREKAVDKVYSELGRLRLLKEAAAREGRRMTVAVAGCVAQAEGAEIIRRAPTVDLVVGSQSYHRLPALLARAEREAGVVDTEFPLEDKFEALAAPSRRATRARGISAFVTVQEGCDKFCTFCVVPYT
;
A
#
# COMPACT_ATOMS: atom_id res chain seq x y z
N MET A 1 -17.81 -0.93 -22.24
CA MET A 1 -16.89 0.02 -21.56
C MET A 1 -16.72 -0.49 -20.14
N ASN A 2 -15.55 -1.04 -19.81
CA ASN A 2 -15.29 -1.45 -18.43
C ASN A 2 -15.24 -0.19 -17.56
N GLY A 3 -15.96 -0.21 -16.43
CA GLY A 3 -15.90 0.88 -15.45
C GLY A 3 -14.48 1.05 -14.87
N PRO A 4 -14.24 2.05 -14.01
CA PRO A 4 -12.94 2.25 -13.39
C PRO A 4 -12.53 1.01 -12.60
N ARG A 5 -11.23 0.68 -12.63
CA ARG A 5 -10.66 -0.36 -11.76
C ARG A 5 -10.87 0.02 -10.30
N LYS A 6 -11.13 -0.95 -9.45
CA LYS A 6 -11.42 -0.72 -8.04
C LYS A 6 -10.20 -1.00 -7.18
N VAL A 7 -9.85 -0.06 -6.31
CA VAL A 7 -8.81 -0.26 -5.29
C VAL A 7 -9.42 -0.25 -3.89
N HIS A 8 -9.14 -1.29 -3.12
CA HIS A 8 -9.46 -1.37 -1.69
C HIS A 8 -8.16 -1.17 -0.90
N ILE A 9 -8.12 -0.15 -0.04
CA ILE A 9 -6.95 0.14 0.82
C ILE A 9 -7.34 -0.07 2.27
N LYS A 10 -6.72 -1.06 2.91
CA LYS A 10 -6.92 -1.38 4.33
C LYS A 10 -5.70 -0.99 5.14
N SER A 11 -5.87 -0.05 6.07
CA SER A 11 -4.81 0.42 6.96
C SER A 11 -4.77 -0.35 8.27
N PHE A 12 -3.57 -0.76 8.68
CA PHE A 12 -3.28 -1.37 9.97
C PHE A 12 -2.28 -0.50 10.72
N GLY A 13 -2.73 0.52 11.44
CA GLY A 13 -1.74 1.30 12.14
C GLY A 13 -2.19 2.63 12.73
N CYS A 14 -1.39 3.65 12.50
CA CYS A 14 -1.52 4.99 13.07
C CYS A 14 -2.09 6.00 12.05
N GLN A 15 -2.13 7.27 12.45
CA GLN A 15 -2.61 8.35 11.58
C GLN A 15 -1.74 8.53 10.32
N MET A 16 -0.44 8.24 10.38
CA MET A 16 0.42 8.28 9.19
C MET A 16 -0.04 7.29 8.13
N ASN A 17 -0.42 6.08 8.53
CA ASN A 17 -0.96 5.11 7.56
C ASN A 17 -2.27 5.59 6.91
N VAL A 18 -3.08 6.39 7.61
CA VAL A 18 -4.27 7.01 7.00
C VAL A 18 -3.87 8.02 5.92
N TYR A 19 -2.91 8.88 6.23
CA TYR A 19 -2.35 9.83 5.26
C TYR A 19 -1.77 9.09 4.04
N ASP A 20 -0.91 8.10 4.28
CA ASP A 20 -0.29 7.30 3.21
C ASP A 20 -1.33 6.63 2.33
N SER A 21 -2.41 6.09 2.93
CA SER A 21 -3.52 5.50 2.16
C SER A 21 -4.18 6.52 1.23
N TYR A 22 -4.38 7.74 1.70
CA TYR A 22 -4.88 8.81 0.85
C TYR A 22 -3.93 9.15 -0.28
N ARG A 23 -2.62 9.19 -0.01
CA ARG A 23 -1.61 9.49 -1.03
C ARG A 23 -1.51 8.38 -2.08
N MET A 24 -1.57 7.11 -1.67
CA MET A 24 -1.64 5.98 -2.59
C MET A 24 -2.88 6.05 -3.48
N ALA A 25 -4.04 6.35 -2.91
CA ALA A 25 -5.27 6.50 -3.69
C ALA A 25 -5.17 7.67 -4.69
N ASP A 26 -4.61 8.82 -4.26
CA ASP A 26 -4.40 9.97 -5.15
C ASP A 26 -3.46 9.65 -6.32
N THR A 27 -2.42 8.85 -6.06
CA THR A 27 -1.44 8.42 -7.07
C THR A 27 -2.07 7.44 -8.08
N LEU A 28 -3.03 6.63 -7.63
CA LEU A 28 -3.71 5.63 -8.47
C LEU A 28 -4.92 6.18 -9.25
N ALA A 29 -5.50 7.30 -8.81
CA ALA A 29 -6.67 7.87 -9.45
C ALA A 29 -6.44 8.25 -10.93
N PRO A 30 -5.31 8.86 -11.35
CA PRO A 30 -4.99 9.11 -12.75
C PRO A 30 -4.86 7.83 -13.58
N GLU A 31 -4.50 6.71 -12.95
CA GLU A 31 -4.38 5.40 -13.58
C GLU A 31 -5.73 4.67 -13.75
N GLY A 32 -6.83 5.38 -13.48
CA GLY A 32 -8.19 4.86 -13.64
C GLY A 32 -8.66 3.98 -12.48
N PHE A 33 -8.05 4.07 -11.30
CA PHE A 33 -8.56 3.42 -10.10
C PHE A 33 -9.54 4.32 -9.33
N ALA A 34 -10.60 3.71 -8.81
CA ALA A 34 -11.52 4.33 -7.87
C ALA A 34 -11.50 3.56 -6.54
N GLU A 35 -11.46 4.29 -5.44
CA GLU A 35 -11.50 3.69 -4.10
C GLU A 35 -12.82 2.97 -3.87
N THR A 36 -12.77 1.81 -3.20
CA THR A 36 -13.93 1.05 -2.75
C THR A 36 -13.78 0.61 -1.30
N ALA A 37 -14.90 0.64 -0.57
CA ALA A 37 -14.96 0.09 0.79
C ALA A 37 -14.98 -1.45 0.79
N GLU A 38 -15.48 -2.05 -0.29
CA GLU A 38 -15.62 -3.49 -0.41
C GLU A 38 -14.36 -4.11 -0.99
N VAL A 39 -13.86 -5.17 -0.33
CA VAL A 39 -12.73 -5.95 -0.83
C VAL A 39 -13.17 -6.91 -1.94
N GLU A 40 -14.40 -7.38 -1.85
CA GLU A 40 -15.03 -8.22 -2.87
C GLU A 40 -15.22 -7.42 -4.17
N GLY A 41 -14.66 -7.94 -5.26
CA GLY A 41 -14.71 -7.24 -6.56
C GLY A 41 -13.71 -6.11 -6.74
N ALA A 42 -12.76 -5.94 -5.81
CA ALA A 42 -11.61 -5.07 -6.02
C ALA A 42 -10.61 -5.71 -7.00
N ASP A 43 -10.04 -4.88 -7.87
CA ASP A 43 -8.98 -5.28 -8.82
C ASP A 43 -7.60 -5.17 -8.16
N LEU A 44 -7.48 -4.28 -7.17
CA LEU A 44 -6.28 -4.07 -6.37
C LEU A 44 -6.66 -3.99 -4.89
N VAL A 45 -5.96 -4.74 -4.06
CA VAL A 45 -6.06 -4.65 -2.59
C VAL A 45 -4.70 -4.25 -2.04
N ILE A 46 -4.65 -3.16 -1.28
CA ILE A 46 -3.43 -2.68 -0.62
C ILE A 46 -3.60 -2.82 0.90
N LEU A 47 -2.74 -3.59 1.53
CA LEU A 47 -2.60 -3.62 2.99
C LEU A 47 -1.52 -2.62 3.40
N ASN A 48 -1.94 -1.46 3.90
CA ASN A 48 -1.03 -0.44 4.42
C ASN A 48 -0.73 -0.73 5.89
N THR A 49 0.53 -0.99 6.20
CA THR A 49 0.96 -1.67 7.41
C THR A 49 1.82 -0.80 8.31
N CYS A 50 1.73 -1.04 9.62
CA CYS A 50 2.55 -0.38 10.64
C CYS A 50 3.39 -1.41 11.37
N HIS A 51 4.66 -1.13 11.59
CA HIS A 51 5.59 -2.02 12.31
C HIS A 51 5.70 -1.71 13.80
N ILE A 52 5.17 -0.57 14.27
CA ILE A 52 5.32 -0.11 15.66
C ILE A 52 4.44 -0.92 16.64
N ARG A 53 3.38 -1.56 16.13
CA ARG A 53 2.45 -2.34 16.97
C ARG A 53 2.74 -3.82 16.82
N GLU A 54 3.12 -4.46 17.92
CA GLU A 54 3.53 -5.87 18.00
C GLU A 54 2.57 -6.85 17.29
N LYS A 55 1.26 -6.63 17.42
CA LYS A 55 0.23 -7.47 16.78
C LYS A 55 -0.15 -7.03 15.34
N ALA A 56 0.49 -6.00 14.79
CA ALA A 56 0.13 -5.54 13.46
C ALA A 56 0.56 -6.54 12.38
N VAL A 57 1.73 -7.12 12.53
CA VAL A 57 2.28 -8.13 11.63
C VAL A 57 1.37 -9.36 11.56
N ASP A 58 0.94 -9.91 12.71
CA ASP A 58 0.05 -11.06 12.76
C ASP A 58 -1.28 -10.81 12.05
N LYS A 59 -1.83 -9.60 12.22
CA LYS A 59 -3.05 -9.18 11.53
C LYS A 59 -2.88 -9.12 10.02
N VAL A 60 -1.72 -8.63 9.56
CA VAL A 60 -1.40 -8.59 8.12
C VAL A 60 -1.39 -9.99 7.54
N TYR A 61 -0.68 -10.94 8.15
CA TYR A 61 -0.63 -12.32 7.66
C TYR A 61 -1.98 -13.04 7.74
N SER A 62 -2.78 -12.77 8.77
CA SER A 62 -4.15 -13.29 8.86
C SER A 62 -5.03 -12.77 7.71
N GLU A 63 -4.90 -11.48 7.38
CA GLU A 63 -5.64 -10.89 6.27
C GLU A 63 -5.15 -11.41 4.91
N LEU A 64 -3.84 -11.61 4.73
CA LEU A 64 -3.28 -12.22 3.53
C LEU A 64 -3.82 -13.63 3.30
N GLY A 65 -4.03 -14.42 4.37
CA GLY A 65 -4.70 -15.71 4.29
C GLY A 65 -6.13 -15.61 3.74
N ARG A 66 -6.91 -14.60 4.18
CA ARG A 66 -8.25 -14.33 3.67
C ARG A 66 -8.20 -13.85 2.20
N LEU A 67 -7.30 -12.94 1.87
CA LEU A 67 -7.15 -12.41 0.51
C LEU A 67 -6.75 -13.50 -0.49
N ARG A 68 -6.00 -14.50 -0.07
CA ARG A 68 -5.68 -15.66 -0.90
C ARG A 68 -6.95 -16.34 -1.42
N LEU A 69 -7.92 -16.58 -0.54
CA LEU A 69 -9.19 -17.22 -0.91
C LEU A 69 -10.00 -16.34 -1.88
N LEU A 70 -10.04 -15.03 -1.64
CA LEU A 70 -10.73 -14.09 -2.52
C LEU A 70 -10.06 -13.98 -3.89
N LYS A 71 -8.73 -13.97 -3.93
CA LYS A 71 -7.94 -13.97 -5.17
C LYS A 71 -8.18 -15.24 -6.01
N GLU A 72 -8.21 -16.40 -5.34
CA GLU A 72 -8.52 -17.68 -5.99
C GLU A 72 -9.97 -17.69 -6.53
N ALA A 73 -10.93 -17.13 -5.78
CA ALA A 73 -12.32 -17.02 -6.23
C ALA A 73 -12.43 -16.10 -7.45
N ALA A 74 -11.78 -14.92 -7.41
CA ALA A 74 -11.73 -13.99 -8.54
C ALA A 74 -11.14 -14.64 -9.80
N ALA A 75 -10.08 -15.42 -9.64
CA ALA A 75 -9.45 -16.14 -10.76
C ALA A 75 -10.41 -17.17 -11.40
N ARG A 76 -11.23 -17.88 -10.61
CA ARG A 76 -12.26 -18.79 -11.13
C ARG A 76 -13.32 -18.09 -11.95
N GLU A 77 -13.57 -16.81 -11.65
CA GLU A 77 -14.49 -15.93 -12.39
C GLU A 77 -13.83 -15.22 -13.59
N GLY A 78 -12.58 -15.55 -13.90
CA GLY A 78 -11.81 -14.89 -14.96
C GLY A 78 -11.36 -13.47 -14.65
N ARG A 79 -11.44 -13.06 -13.37
CA ARG A 79 -10.99 -11.74 -12.89
C ARG A 79 -9.60 -11.84 -12.28
N ARG A 80 -8.81 -10.80 -12.44
CA ARG A 80 -7.53 -10.64 -11.77
C ARG A 80 -7.69 -9.74 -10.54
N MET A 81 -7.19 -10.21 -9.40
CA MET A 81 -7.03 -9.41 -8.19
C MET A 81 -5.54 -9.31 -7.87
N THR A 82 -5.01 -8.10 -7.78
CA THR A 82 -3.64 -7.83 -7.37
C THR A 82 -3.62 -7.55 -5.86
N VAL A 83 -2.70 -8.17 -5.13
CA VAL A 83 -2.53 -7.97 -3.69
C VAL A 83 -1.18 -7.30 -3.43
N ALA A 84 -1.22 -6.13 -2.80
CA ALA A 84 -0.05 -5.36 -2.43
C ALA A 84 0.05 -5.21 -0.90
N VAL A 85 1.27 -5.26 -0.37
CA VAL A 85 1.59 -4.90 1.01
C VAL A 85 2.45 -3.64 0.99
N ALA A 86 2.05 -2.62 1.74
CA ALA A 86 2.73 -1.33 1.78
C ALA A 86 3.01 -0.87 3.22
N GLY A 87 3.87 0.13 3.38
CA GLY A 87 4.16 0.76 4.67
C GLY A 87 5.32 0.14 5.43
N CYS A 88 5.36 0.35 6.75
CA CYS A 88 6.53 0.02 7.57
C CYS A 88 6.84 -1.48 7.65
N VAL A 89 5.84 -2.37 7.68
CA VAL A 89 6.10 -3.83 7.63
C VAL A 89 6.65 -4.22 6.27
N ALA A 90 6.12 -3.64 5.18
CA ALA A 90 6.65 -3.85 3.84
C ALA A 90 8.12 -3.41 3.75
N GLN A 91 8.44 -2.26 4.30
CA GLN A 91 9.80 -1.73 4.34
C GLN A 91 10.75 -2.66 5.12
N ALA A 92 10.32 -3.14 6.30
CA ALA A 92 11.15 -3.93 7.19
C ALA A 92 11.37 -5.37 6.71
N GLU A 93 10.32 -6.03 6.19
CA GLU A 93 10.35 -7.44 5.81
C GLU A 93 10.66 -7.67 4.32
N GLY A 94 10.31 -6.72 3.45
CA GLY A 94 10.65 -6.78 2.03
C GLY A 94 10.22 -8.10 1.36
N ALA A 95 11.15 -8.75 0.69
CA ALA A 95 10.93 -10.01 -0.03
C ALA A 95 10.46 -11.17 0.87
N GLU A 96 10.72 -11.11 2.18
CA GLU A 96 10.25 -12.12 3.13
C GLU A 96 8.73 -12.25 3.15
N ILE A 97 8.00 -11.13 2.94
CA ILE A 97 6.53 -11.14 2.84
C ILE A 97 6.07 -12.07 1.72
N ILE A 98 6.68 -11.97 0.54
CA ILE A 98 6.33 -12.81 -0.62
C ILE A 98 6.67 -14.28 -0.34
N ARG A 99 7.83 -14.53 0.27
CA ARG A 99 8.24 -15.90 0.63
C ARG A 99 7.25 -16.57 1.58
N ARG A 100 6.73 -15.83 2.58
CA ARG A 100 5.75 -16.33 3.57
C ARG A 100 4.31 -16.34 3.05
N ALA A 101 3.98 -15.42 2.16
CA ALA A 101 2.64 -15.28 1.59
C ALA A 101 2.71 -15.07 0.06
N PRO A 102 2.83 -16.16 -0.74
CA PRO A 102 2.93 -16.07 -2.21
C PRO A 102 1.70 -15.47 -2.91
N THR A 103 0.64 -15.18 -2.17
CA THR A 103 -0.53 -14.46 -2.68
C THR A 103 -0.23 -12.98 -2.95
N VAL A 104 0.85 -12.44 -2.38
CA VAL A 104 1.27 -11.05 -2.54
C VAL A 104 1.99 -10.88 -3.86
N ASP A 105 1.52 -9.96 -4.69
CA ASP A 105 2.11 -9.64 -5.99
C ASP A 105 3.13 -8.51 -5.88
N LEU A 106 2.94 -7.59 -4.90
CA LEU A 106 3.71 -6.36 -4.79
C LEU A 106 3.98 -6.01 -3.32
N VAL A 107 5.24 -5.67 -3.01
CA VAL A 107 5.66 -5.13 -1.72
C VAL A 107 6.26 -3.74 -1.95
N VAL A 108 5.71 -2.72 -1.26
CA VAL A 108 6.10 -1.31 -1.45
C VAL A 108 6.49 -0.69 -0.12
N GLY A 109 7.72 -0.27 0.00
CA GLY A 109 8.23 0.45 1.17
C GLY A 109 7.56 1.82 1.37
N SER A 110 7.71 2.37 2.57
CA SER A 110 7.11 3.65 2.96
C SER A 110 7.59 4.84 2.12
N GLN A 111 8.75 4.73 1.48
CA GLN A 111 9.35 5.80 0.67
C GLN A 111 9.04 5.68 -0.83
N SER A 112 8.35 4.61 -1.28
CA SER A 112 8.19 4.28 -2.70
C SER A 112 6.77 4.51 -3.26
N TYR A 113 5.88 5.16 -2.52
CA TYR A 113 4.47 5.32 -2.93
C TYR A 113 4.28 6.10 -4.23
N HIS A 114 5.15 7.06 -4.52
CA HIS A 114 5.12 7.82 -5.77
C HIS A 114 5.37 6.93 -7.01
N ARG A 115 6.05 5.79 -6.83
CA ARG A 115 6.34 4.80 -7.88
C ARG A 115 5.26 3.72 -8.03
N LEU A 116 4.20 3.76 -7.21
CA LEU A 116 3.16 2.73 -7.16
C LEU A 116 2.55 2.39 -8.54
N PRO A 117 2.24 3.35 -9.44
CA PRO A 117 1.74 3.04 -10.77
C PRO A 117 2.72 2.18 -11.61
N ALA A 118 3.98 2.55 -11.62
CA ALA A 118 5.01 1.82 -12.37
C ALA A 118 5.24 0.41 -11.78
N LEU A 119 5.20 0.30 -10.45
CA LEU A 119 5.35 -0.98 -9.74
C LEU A 119 4.16 -1.92 -10.00
N LEU A 120 2.93 -1.39 -10.08
CA LEU A 120 1.76 -2.16 -10.45
C LEU A 120 1.84 -2.67 -11.89
N ALA A 121 2.28 -1.82 -12.83
CA ALA A 121 2.50 -2.24 -14.21
C ALA A 121 3.57 -3.33 -14.34
N ARG A 122 4.56 -3.35 -13.46
CA ARG A 122 5.51 -4.45 -13.34
C ARG A 122 4.87 -5.71 -12.76
N ALA A 123 4.10 -5.59 -11.68
CA ALA A 123 3.42 -6.70 -11.03
C ALA A 123 2.36 -7.38 -11.92
N GLU A 124 1.90 -6.72 -12.98
CA GLU A 124 1.07 -7.34 -14.01
C GLU A 124 1.84 -8.35 -14.89
N ARG A 125 3.15 -8.20 -15.00
CA ARG A 125 4.04 -8.98 -15.88
C ARG A 125 5.01 -9.87 -15.13
N GLU A 126 5.37 -9.50 -13.91
CA GLU A 126 6.35 -10.15 -13.07
C GLU A 126 5.69 -10.59 -11.77
N ALA A 127 6.01 -11.77 -11.26
CA ALA A 127 5.55 -12.20 -9.95
C ALA A 127 6.46 -11.66 -8.86
N GLY A 128 5.88 -11.22 -7.77
CA GLY A 128 6.64 -10.89 -6.56
C GLY A 128 7.51 -9.65 -6.67
N VAL A 129 6.97 -8.55 -7.15
CA VAL A 129 7.68 -7.26 -7.24
C VAL A 129 7.91 -6.68 -5.83
N VAL A 130 9.15 -6.31 -5.53
CA VAL A 130 9.54 -5.69 -4.26
C VAL A 130 10.25 -4.36 -4.56
N ASP A 131 9.82 -3.30 -3.87
CA ASP A 131 10.46 -2.00 -3.88
C ASP A 131 10.49 -1.45 -2.44
N THR A 132 11.59 -1.66 -1.76
CA THR A 132 11.85 -1.22 -0.38
C THR A 132 13.15 -0.44 -0.27
N GLU A 133 13.73 -0.05 -1.38
CA GLU A 133 14.92 0.80 -1.38
C GLU A 133 14.54 2.23 -0.95
N PHE A 134 15.45 2.90 -0.26
CA PHE A 134 15.32 4.33 0.01
C PHE A 134 15.72 5.09 -1.26
N PRO A 135 14.76 5.70 -1.98
CA PRO A 135 15.08 6.44 -3.17
C PRO A 135 15.89 7.69 -2.82
N LEU A 136 16.75 8.11 -3.75
CA LEU A 136 17.46 9.40 -3.62
C LEU A 136 16.51 10.60 -3.84
N GLU A 137 15.38 10.34 -4.49
CA GLU A 137 14.35 11.34 -4.77
C GLU A 137 13.48 11.57 -3.53
N ASP A 138 13.19 12.83 -3.23
CA ASP A 138 12.23 13.16 -2.18
C ASP A 138 10.81 12.76 -2.65
N LYS A 139 10.20 11.79 -1.94
CA LYS A 139 8.84 11.34 -2.29
C LYS A 139 7.82 12.47 -2.25
N PHE A 140 8.02 13.51 -1.41
CA PHE A 140 7.09 14.63 -1.31
C PHE A 140 7.14 15.54 -2.52
N GLU A 141 8.30 15.66 -3.17
CA GLU A 141 8.43 16.38 -4.44
C GLU A 141 7.81 15.59 -5.60
N ALA A 142 7.95 14.26 -5.56
CA ALA A 142 7.44 13.38 -6.60
C ALA A 142 5.92 13.10 -6.51
N LEU A 143 5.32 13.20 -5.31
CA LEU A 143 3.89 12.98 -5.11
C LEU A 143 3.08 14.17 -5.62
N ALA A 144 2.22 13.92 -6.62
CA ALA A 144 1.28 14.93 -7.10
C ALA A 144 0.38 15.46 -5.98
N ALA A 145 0.08 16.76 -6.01
CA ALA A 145 -0.85 17.36 -5.06
C ALA A 145 -2.25 16.71 -5.15
N PRO A 146 -2.93 16.43 -4.03
CA PRO A 146 -4.27 15.85 -4.07
C PRO A 146 -5.25 16.81 -4.75
N SER A 147 -6.19 16.26 -5.51
CA SER A 147 -7.24 17.08 -6.12
C SER A 147 -8.12 17.73 -5.03
N ARG A 148 -8.62 18.94 -5.29
CA ARG A 148 -9.58 19.62 -4.38
C ARG A 148 -10.82 18.77 -4.10
N ARG A 149 -11.26 17.99 -5.09
CA ARG A 149 -12.40 17.06 -4.94
C ARG A 149 -12.08 15.95 -3.95
N ALA A 150 -10.93 15.30 -4.07
CA ALA A 150 -10.50 14.24 -3.18
C ALA A 150 -10.34 14.77 -1.74
N THR A 151 -9.68 15.93 -1.58
CA THR A 151 -9.50 16.56 -0.27
C THR A 151 -10.85 16.85 0.41
N ARG A 152 -11.81 17.42 -0.32
CA ARG A 152 -13.15 17.71 0.23
C ARG A 152 -13.94 16.45 0.58
N ALA A 153 -13.83 15.39 -0.20
CA ALA A 153 -14.51 14.12 0.05
C ALA A 153 -14.04 13.43 1.34
N ARG A 154 -12.81 13.71 1.79
CA ARG A 154 -12.22 13.17 3.03
C ARG A 154 -12.65 13.91 4.30
N GLY A 155 -13.42 14.99 4.18
CA GLY A 155 -13.99 15.73 5.30
C GLY A 155 -13.32 17.08 5.54
N ILE A 156 -13.54 17.63 6.75
CA ILE A 156 -13.08 18.98 7.14
C ILE A 156 -11.66 19.00 7.72
N SER A 157 -11.09 17.85 8.02
CA SER A 157 -9.73 17.69 8.57
C SER A 157 -8.77 17.25 7.49
N ALA A 158 -7.57 17.84 7.47
CA ALA A 158 -6.48 17.44 6.57
C ALA A 158 -5.24 17.09 7.38
N PHE A 159 -4.55 16.03 6.96
CA PHE A 159 -3.24 15.68 7.50
C PHE A 159 -2.16 16.46 6.75
N VAL A 160 -1.21 17.01 7.50
CA VAL A 160 0.00 17.62 6.95
C VAL A 160 1.19 16.89 7.56
N THR A 161 1.95 16.21 6.73
CA THR A 161 3.19 15.58 7.18
C THR A 161 4.24 16.66 7.34
N VAL A 162 4.77 16.80 8.54
CA VAL A 162 5.82 17.77 8.86
C VAL A 162 7.18 17.12 9.05
N GLN A 163 7.21 15.81 9.30
CA GLN A 163 8.43 15.02 9.46
C GLN A 163 8.14 13.55 9.25
N GLU A 164 9.05 12.84 8.59
CA GLU A 164 9.10 11.39 8.50
C GLU A 164 10.51 10.89 8.79
N GLY A 165 10.60 9.66 9.31
CA GLY A 165 11.86 9.06 9.68
C GLY A 165 12.46 9.65 10.96
N CYS A 166 13.62 9.12 11.35
CA CYS A 166 14.39 9.57 12.50
C CYS A 166 15.85 9.14 12.34
N ASP A 167 16.79 10.01 12.70
CA ASP A 167 18.23 9.77 12.63
C ASP A 167 18.88 9.47 14.01
N LYS A 168 18.08 9.21 15.06
CA LYS A 168 18.57 9.02 16.43
C LYS A 168 19.09 7.61 16.70
N PHE A 169 18.71 6.60 15.92
CA PHE A 169 19.16 5.21 16.04
C PHE A 169 19.12 4.64 17.48
N CYS A 170 18.01 4.91 18.20
CA CYS A 170 17.79 4.33 19.52
C CYS A 170 17.73 2.80 19.46
N THR A 171 18.30 2.09 20.45
CA THR A 171 18.58 0.64 20.46
C THR A 171 17.39 -0.25 20.11
N PHE A 172 16.18 0.13 20.48
CA PHE A 172 14.95 -0.66 20.25
C PHE A 172 14.02 -0.10 19.17
N CYS A 173 14.43 1.00 18.51
CA CYS A 173 13.55 1.74 17.62
C CYS A 173 13.73 1.31 16.16
N VAL A 174 12.63 0.95 15.50
CA VAL A 174 12.61 0.55 14.09
C VAL A 174 12.52 1.75 13.13
N VAL A 175 12.12 2.93 13.62
CA VAL A 175 11.83 4.12 12.77
C VAL A 175 12.96 4.51 11.82
N PRO A 176 14.25 4.46 12.17
CA PRO A 176 15.31 4.77 11.22
C PRO A 176 15.42 3.83 10.02
N TYR A 177 14.73 2.69 10.08
CA TYR A 177 14.81 1.63 9.07
C TYR A 177 13.50 1.44 8.29
N THR A 178 12.48 2.28 8.56
CA THR A 178 11.14 2.12 7.95
C THR A 178 10.57 3.39 7.35
#